data_f5a2fb8c9200730ab7a3f24a658029e3
#
_entry.id   f5a2fb8c9200730ab7a3f24a658029e3
#
_cell.length_a   1.000
_cell.length_b   1.000
_cell.length_c   1.000
_cell.angle_alpha   90.00
_cell.angle_beta   90.00
_cell.angle_gamma   90.00
#
_symmetry.space_group_name_H-M   'P 1'
#
loop_
_entity.id
_entity.type
_entity.pdbx_description
1 polymer ?
#
loop_
_entity_poly.entity_id
_entity_poly.type
_entity_poly.pdbx_seq_one_letter_code
_entity_poly.pdbx_strand_id
1 'polypeptide(L)'
;MSENFRPLRGGGEGRGLLNTKGNSMGKRLQVLTETMRRFPAASLLAVLNVVFVAWATGSKDEEIRQPLSCLYSSGLAIVFSAAVELLAERFKMRRIWRDALQGCVLVIFGLLVASFSDYGKFETHFFYTYYLSFFAFVALTACALCWHQKVANVFPAVSFAGMIGFAAAFAVGGGLALVLLAIEKLFGTRIGWSVYSTLWGGAFAAIGTEFFLAYSTRMEPFEFPKVWKVLFVYVVLPIYMLLLCVLWVYLAKCVILWKLPNGQVNWLVTTASSIWITLYLMLAPVENRLVVLFRRWGAALVIPLIVLQVCALAIRIGEYGLTPSRYASILFVVFTSSLAAITLVWHSRANVMAYVLFAAVALFGAHSHWNIVDTGVRAQIARLKAFAERRLAGEKFEKKDRFEIMGAWEFTKEYACTNGHYRSGQRLDEDAKRDFKAEWGFDYCNKWERSRAIEAKDDARVPKNTYYNLEIGKSFSTEGYKSVCKRRITEIDGSVFLESTKDKSKEGPLFDATLLKEALDRNKQKGEVVYLDLPDGRRIVFASLSVEIKEESPGSCKFNYVFGECLVFEK
;
A
#
# COMPACT_ATOMS: atom_id res chain seq x y z
N MET A 1 45.73 -49.57 -16.17
CA MET A 1 45.33 -49.25 -17.56
C MET A 1 45.14 -47.75 -17.63
N SER A 2 46.14 -47.10 -18.16
CA SER A 2 46.26 -45.65 -18.32
C SER A 2 45.69 -45.29 -19.70
N GLU A 3 44.69 -44.44 -19.75
CA GLU A 3 44.33 -43.81 -21.01
C GLU A 3 44.48 -42.30 -20.91
N ASN A 4 45.36 -41.83 -21.77
CA ASN A 4 45.77 -40.48 -22.07
C ASN A 4 44.60 -39.60 -22.52
N PHE A 5 44.30 -38.54 -21.78
CA PHE A 5 43.58 -37.38 -22.32
C PHE A 5 44.58 -36.29 -22.73
N ARG A 6 44.77 -36.10 -24.02
CA ARG A 6 45.50 -34.97 -24.64
C ARG A 6 44.64 -33.72 -24.55
N PRO A 7 45.17 -32.57 -24.11
CA PRO A 7 44.48 -31.30 -24.23
C PRO A 7 44.58 -30.78 -25.66
N LEU A 8 43.44 -30.52 -26.28
CA LEU A 8 43.36 -29.76 -27.52
C LEU A 8 43.81 -28.31 -27.28
N ARG A 9 45.00 -28.01 -27.76
CA ARG A 9 45.50 -26.65 -27.98
C ARG A 9 44.68 -26.03 -29.11
N GLY A 10 43.76 -25.12 -28.78
CA GLY A 10 43.14 -24.13 -29.66
C GLY A 10 43.60 -22.76 -29.24
N GLY A 11 44.71 -22.33 -29.83
CA GLY A 11 45.12 -20.93 -29.76
C GLY A 11 44.29 -20.11 -30.75
N GLY A 12 43.85 -18.96 -30.34
CA GLY A 12 43.15 -18.02 -31.21
C GLY A 12 42.57 -16.85 -30.44
N GLU A 13 43.39 -15.81 -30.35
CA GLU A 13 42.92 -14.40 -30.32
C GLU A 13 42.20 -13.83 -29.12
N GLY A 14 42.95 -13.59 -28.05
CA GLY A 14 42.73 -12.49 -27.13
C GLY A 14 43.10 -11.12 -27.79
N ARG A 15 42.36 -10.69 -28.79
CA ARG A 15 42.46 -9.31 -29.33
C ARG A 15 41.08 -8.84 -29.76
N GLY A 16 40.42 -8.01 -28.93
CA GLY A 16 39.15 -7.39 -29.34
C GLY A 16 38.32 -6.69 -28.26
N LEU A 17 38.85 -6.48 -27.05
CA LEU A 17 38.05 -5.84 -25.97
C LEU A 17 38.46 -4.37 -25.67
N LEU A 18 39.29 -3.75 -26.50
CA LEU A 18 39.76 -2.36 -26.27
C LEU A 18 39.75 -1.50 -27.53
N ASN A 19 38.71 -1.55 -28.38
CA ASN A 19 38.53 -0.48 -29.35
C ASN A 19 37.13 -0.41 -29.93
N THR A 20 36.14 0.11 -29.16
CA THR A 20 34.91 0.67 -29.73
C THR A 20 34.34 1.74 -28.81
N LYS A 21 34.96 2.91 -28.77
CA LYS A 21 34.38 4.16 -28.29
C LYS A 21 33.30 4.74 -29.23
N GLY A 22 32.92 4.04 -30.28
CA GLY A 22 31.92 4.42 -31.25
C GLY A 22 30.79 3.37 -31.25
N ASN A 23 29.68 3.64 -30.62
CA ASN A 23 28.33 3.02 -30.69
C ASN A 23 27.76 2.53 -29.35
N SER A 24 27.87 3.29 -28.29
CA SER A 24 27.16 2.97 -27.06
C SER A 24 25.62 3.02 -27.25
N MET A 25 25.14 3.87 -28.15
CA MET A 25 23.71 4.02 -28.47
C MET A 25 23.19 2.85 -29.32
N GLY A 26 23.95 2.34 -30.27
CA GLY A 26 23.60 1.18 -31.08
C GLY A 26 23.51 -0.11 -30.24
N LYS A 27 24.42 -0.31 -29.28
CA LYS A 27 24.38 -1.45 -28.36
C LYS A 27 23.17 -1.41 -27.43
N ARG A 28 22.73 -0.23 -26.96
CA ARG A 28 21.55 -0.08 -26.12
C ARG A 28 20.25 -0.35 -26.88
N LEU A 29 20.16 0.11 -28.14
CA LEU A 29 19.06 -0.20 -29.03
C LEU A 29 18.99 -1.70 -29.35
N GLN A 30 20.13 -2.37 -29.51
CA GLN A 30 20.18 -3.83 -29.70
C GLN A 30 19.61 -4.57 -28.48
N VAL A 31 19.97 -4.16 -27.25
CA VAL A 31 19.41 -4.80 -26.03
C VAL A 31 17.90 -4.67 -25.98
N LEU A 32 17.32 -3.51 -26.27
CA LEU A 32 15.86 -3.32 -26.31
C LEU A 32 15.22 -4.17 -27.41
N THR A 33 15.80 -4.22 -28.61
CA THR A 33 15.28 -5.04 -29.71
C THR A 33 15.34 -6.54 -29.39
N GLU A 34 16.40 -6.98 -28.72
CA GLU A 34 16.53 -8.36 -28.24
C GLU A 34 15.48 -8.66 -27.16
N THR A 35 15.22 -7.71 -26.24
CA THR A 35 14.20 -7.86 -25.20
C THR A 35 12.80 -8.00 -25.80
N MET A 36 12.44 -7.12 -26.75
CA MET A 36 11.15 -7.20 -27.46
C MET A 36 11.01 -8.49 -28.25
N ARG A 37 12.10 -9.04 -28.82
CA ARG A 37 12.08 -10.35 -29.49
C ARG A 37 11.96 -11.51 -28.52
N ARG A 38 12.54 -11.38 -27.33
CA ARG A 38 12.49 -12.39 -26.28
C ARG A 38 11.12 -12.43 -25.57
N PHE A 39 10.53 -11.24 -25.31
CA PHE A 39 9.26 -11.09 -24.58
C PHE A 39 8.24 -10.27 -25.39
N PRO A 40 7.80 -10.72 -26.57
CA PRO A 40 7.04 -9.89 -27.50
C PRO A 40 5.69 -9.45 -26.93
N ALA A 41 4.94 -10.35 -26.28
CA ALA A 41 3.64 -10.03 -25.71
C ALA A 41 3.77 -9.13 -24.47
N ALA A 42 4.76 -9.38 -23.60
CA ALA A 42 4.99 -8.53 -22.42
C ALA A 42 5.40 -7.10 -22.81
N SER A 43 6.28 -6.95 -23.81
CA SER A 43 6.69 -5.63 -24.33
C SER A 43 5.54 -4.89 -24.99
N LEU A 44 4.70 -5.58 -25.78
CA LEU A 44 3.49 -4.98 -26.34
C LEU A 44 2.54 -4.47 -25.26
N LEU A 45 2.27 -5.29 -24.24
CA LEU A 45 1.41 -4.90 -23.12
C LEU A 45 2.04 -3.75 -22.30
N ALA A 46 3.36 -3.67 -22.16
CA ALA A 46 4.04 -2.57 -21.51
C ALA A 46 3.82 -1.24 -22.25
N VAL A 47 3.87 -1.25 -23.57
CA VAL A 47 3.55 -0.08 -24.39
C VAL A 47 2.07 0.31 -24.29
N LEU A 48 1.16 -0.67 -24.34
CA LEU A 48 -0.29 -0.44 -24.17
C LEU A 48 -0.61 0.13 -22.77
N ASN A 49 0.15 -0.25 -21.76
CA ASN A 49 -0.01 0.31 -20.42
C ASN A 49 0.20 1.83 -20.36
N VAL A 50 1.05 2.40 -21.20
CA VAL A 50 1.19 3.87 -21.30
C VAL A 50 -0.13 4.51 -21.72
N VAL A 51 -0.82 3.89 -22.69
CA VAL A 51 -2.14 4.36 -23.16
C VAL A 51 -3.18 4.21 -22.04
N PHE A 52 -3.18 3.10 -21.31
CA PHE A 52 -4.11 2.89 -20.20
C PHE A 52 -3.87 3.86 -19.05
N VAL A 53 -2.61 4.18 -18.74
CA VAL A 53 -2.26 5.21 -17.75
C VAL A 53 -2.78 6.58 -18.21
N ALA A 54 -2.55 6.97 -19.46
CA ALA A 54 -3.02 8.24 -19.99
C ALA A 54 -4.56 8.32 -19.97
N TRP A 55 -5.23 7.23 -20.32
CA TRP A 55 -6.69 7.13 -20.25
C TRP A 55 -7.19 7.26 -18.80
N ALA A 56 -6.61 6.51 -17.85
CA ALA A 56 -6.99 6.56 -16.44
C ALA A 56 -6.80 7.96 -15.81
N THR A 57 -5.70 8.64 -16.13
CA THR A 57 -5.41 9.98 -15.59
C THR A 57 -6.22 11.10 -16.24
N GLY A 58 -6.77 10.86 -17.43
CA GLY A 58 -7.66 11.79 -18.15
C GLY A 58 -9.14 11.56 -17.87
N SER A 59 -9.52 10.44 -17.26
CA SER A 59 -10.93 10.08 -17.00
C SER A 59 -11.47 10.78 -15.76
N LYS A 60 -12.78 11.09 -15.77
CA LYS A 60 -13.51 11.56 -14.58
C LYS A 60 -13.78 10.39 -13.63
N ASP A 61 -14.11 10.69 -12.38
CA ASP A 61 -14.30 9.69 -11.31
C ASP A 61 -15.27 8.55 -11.67
N GLU A 62 -16.31 8.82 -12.46
CA GLU A 62 -17.28 7.80 -12.87
C GLU A 62 -16.76 6.91 -13.99
N GLU A 63 -15.89 7.42 -14.87
CA GLU A 63 -15.35 6.72 -16.05
C GLU A 63 -14.01 6.02 -15.79
N ILE A 64 -13.37 6.27 -14.65
CA ILE A 64 -12.03 5.78 -14.33
C ILE A 64 -11.94 4.24 -14.17
N ARG A 65 -13.08 3.57 -14.00
CA ARG A 65 -13.13 2.12 -13.72
C ARG A 65 -12.58 1.27 -14.86
N GLN A 66 -12.98 1.56 -16.09
CA GLN A 66 -12.53 0.79 -17.26
C GLN A 66 -11.02 0.92 -17.51
N PRO A 67 -10.43 2.13 -17.58
CA PRO A 67 -8.98 2.25 -17.76
C PRO A 67 -8.19 1.65 -16.61
N LEU A 68 -8.66 1.71 -15.37
CA LEU A 68 -8.00 1.04 -14.24
C LEU A 68 -8.06 -0.49 -14.39
N SER A 69 -9.20 -1.06 -14.79
CA SER A 69 -9.29 -2.50 -15.02
C SER A 69 -8.34 -2.96 -16.12
N CYS A 70 -8.20 -2.20 -17.22
CA CYS A 70 -7.21 -2.47 -18.26
C CYS A 70 -5.77 -2.39 -17.73
N LEU A 71 -5.46 -1.36 -16.96
CA LEU A 71 -4.13 -1.14 -16.39
C LEU A 71 -3.70 -2.28 -15.44
N TYR A 72 -4.59 -2.70 -14.52
CA TYR A 72 -4.28 -3.78 -13.59
C TYR A 72 -4.20 -5.13 -14.30
N SER A 73 -5.14 -5.43 -15.20
CA SER A 73 -5.14 -6.68 -15.96
C SER A 73 -3.91 -6.82 -16.84
N SER A 74 -3.49 -5.74 -17.50
CA SER A 74 -2.29 -5.75 -18.35
C SER A 74 -1.01 -5.86 -17.53
N GLY A 75 -0.92 -5.25 -16.35
CA GLY A 75 0.18 -5.46 -15.42
C GLY A 75 0.35 -6.92 -15.01
N LEU A 76 -0.75 -7.61 -14.67
CA LEU A 76 -0.75 -9.04 -14.41
C LEU A 76 -0.34 -9.85 -15.66
N ALA A 77 -0.90 -9.53 -16.82
CA ALA A 77 -0.63 -10.23 -18.08
C ALA A 77 0.85 -10.10 -18.50
N ILE A 78 1.51 -8.97 -18.25
CA ILE A 78 2.96 -8.78 -18.48
C ILE A 78 3.75 -9.83 -17.71
N VAL A 79 3.46 -10.01 -16.43
CA VAL A 79 4.18 -10.96 -15.57
C VAL A 79 3.87 -12.40 -15.98
N PHE A 80 2.62 -12.72 -16.30
CA PHE A 80 2.26 -14.05 -16.82
C PHE A 80 2.98 -14.34 -18.13
N SER A 81 3.00 -13.39 -19.08
CA SER A 81 3.70 -13.52 -20.34
C SER A 81 5.21 -13.74 -20.15
N ALA A 82 5.85 -12.93 -19.30
CA ALA A 82 7.26 -13.09 -18.98
C ALA A 82 7.55 -14.46 -18.33
N ALA A 83 6.70 -14.91 -17.41
CA ALA A 83 6.81 -16.23 -16.78
C ALA A 83 6.71 -17.37 -17.79
N VAL A 84 5.74 -17.30 -18.73
CA VAL A 84 5.59 -18.28 -19.81
C VAL A 84 6.86 -18.36 -20.66
N GLU A 85 7.45 -17.24 -21.06
CA GLU A 85 8.69 -17.23 -21.82
C GLU A 85 9.86 -17.85 -21.05
N LEU A 86 10.04 -17.47 -19.78
CA LEU A 86 11.08 -18.05 -18.93
C LEU A 86 10.91 -19.55 -18.72
N LEU A 87 9.68 -20.03 -18.53
CA LEU A 87 9.38 -21.46 -18.42
C LEU A 87 9.57 -22.17 -19.76
N ALA A 88 9.17 -21.55 -20.88
CA ALA A 88 9.37 -22.11 -22.21
C ALA A 88 10.87 -22.26 -22.55
N GLU A 89 11.69 -21.27 -22.22
CA GLU A 89 13.15 -21.34 -22.33
C GLU A 89 13.71 -22.46 -21.42
N ARG A 90 13.22 -22.53 -20.19
CA ARG A 90 13.66 -23.52 -19.19
C ARG A 90 13.41 -24.94 -19.61
N PHE A 91 12.19 -25.24 -20.10
CA PHE A 91 11.78 -26.57 -20.49
C PHE A 91 12.04 -26.87 -21.99
N LYS A 92 12.72 -25.96 -22.69
CA LYS A 92 13.00 -26.07 -24.15
C LYS A 92 11.74 -26.42 -24.94
N MET A 93 10.64 -25.71 -24.62
CA MET A 93 9.34 -25.96 -25.23
C MET A 93 9.37 -25.73 -26.74
N ARG A 94 8.61 -26.51 -27.51
CA ARG A 94 8.39 -26.27 -28.93
C ARG A 94 7.65 -24.92 -29.11
N ARG A 95 8.00 -24.20 -30.17
CA ARG A 95 7.43 -22.88 -30.47
C ARG A 95 5.90 -22.88 -30.44
N ILE A 96 5.25 -23.92 -30.98
CA ILE A 96 3.79 -24.01 -31.01
C ILE A 96 3.15 -24.01 -29.60
N TRP A 97 3.75 -24.67 -28.61
CA TRP A 97 3.25 -24.68 -27.25
C TRP A 97 3.49 -23.33 -26.53
N ARG A 98 4.63 -22.69 -26.82
CA ARG A 98 4.93 -21.36 -26.32
C ARG A 98 3.90 -20.34 -26.83
N ASP A 99 3.66 -20.33 -28.15
CA ASP A 99 2.72 -19.40 -28.79
C ASP A 99 1.27 -19.68 -28.31
N ALA A 100 0.89 -20.95 -28.11
CA ALA A 100 -0.41 -21.30 -27.52
C ALA A 100 -0.56 -20.79 -26.09
N LEU A 101 0.46 -20.93 -25.23
CA LEU A 101 0.44 -20.40 -23.87
C LEU A 101 0.39 -18.89 -23.84
N GLN A 102 1.09 -18.19 -24.75
CA GLN A 102 0.98 -16.73 -24.88
C GLN A 102 -0.44 -16.32 -25.32
N GLY A 103 -1.07 -17.10 -26.21
CA GLY A 103 -2.48 -16.93 -26.56
C GLY A 103 -3.41 -17.07 -25.35
N CYS A 104 -3.18 -18.07 -24.50
CA CYS A 104 -3.91 -18.22 -23.23
C CYS A 104 -3.74 -17.00 -22.30
N VAL A 105 -2.53 -16.41 -22.22
CA VAL A 105 -2.30 -15.19 -21.43
C VAL A 105 -3.16 -14.03 -21.95
N LEU A 106 -3.27 -13.87 -23.26
CA LEU A 106 -4.12 -12.82 -23.85
C LEU A 106 -5.61 -13.05 -23.57
N VAL A 107 -6.08 -14.32 -23.61
CA VAL A 107 -7.44 -14.68 -23.23
C VAL A 107 -7.69 -14.38 -21.74
N ILE A 108 -6.77 -14.77 -20.86
CA ILE A 108 -6.84 -14.46 -19.42
C ILE A 108 -6.87 -12.95 -19.19
N PHE A 109 -6.05 -12.18 -19.93
CA PHE A 109 -6.08 -10.74 -19.88
C PHE A 109 -7.49 -10.18 -20.21
N GLY A 110 -8.10 -10.63 -21.30
CA GLY A 110 -9.44 -10.22 -21.68
C GLY A 110 -10.50 -10.56 -20.62
N LEU A 111 -10.42 -11.77 -20.04
CA LEU A 111 -11.31 -12.21 -18.96
C LEU A 111 -11.11 -11.38 -17.68
N LEU A 112 -9.88 -11.02 -17.35
CA LEU A 112 -9.58 -10.15 -16.21
C LEU A 112 -10.14 -8.75 -16.42
N VAL A 113 -9.98 -8.16 -17.63
CA VAL A 113 -10.56 -6.85 -17.96
C VAL A 113 -12.08 -6.88 -17.79
N ALA A 114 -12.75 -7.91 -18.32
CA ALA A 114 -14.19 -8.08 -18.17
C ALA A 114 -14.59 -8.21 -16.69
N SER A 115 -13.89 -9.07 -15.94
CA SER A 115 -14.15 -9.27 -14.51
C SER A 115 -13.96 -7.99 -13.69
N PHE A 116 -12.96 -7.18 -14.01
CA PHE A 116 -12.69 -5.93 -13.29
C PHE A 116 -13.65 -4.80 -13.66
N SER A 117 -14.19 -4.79 -14.88
CA SER A 117 -15.17 -3.79 -15.30
C SER A 117 -16.53 -3.99 -14.63
N ASP A 118 -16.94 -5.26 -14.41
CA ASP A 118 -18.21 -5.59 -13.74
C ASP A 118 -18.14 -5.41 -12.22
N TYR A 119 -16.98 -5.70 -11.62
CA TYR A 119 -16.77 -5.43 -10.20
C TYR A 119 -16.50 -3.94 -9.99
N GLY A 120 -17.54 -3.15 -9.90
CA GLY A 120 -17.50 -1.72 -9.55
C GLY A 120 -16.88 -1.40 -8.19
N LYS A 121 -16.12 -2.36 -7.61
CA LYS A 121 -15.61 -2.36 -6.25
C LYS A 121 -14.23 -2.97 -6.21
N PHE A 122 -13.25 -2.11 -6.16
CA PHE A 122 -11.90 -2.43 -5.68
C PHE A 122 -11.97 -2.79 -4.19
N GLU A 123 -12.67 -3.86 -3.84
CA GLU A 123 -12.87 -4.25 -2.48
C GLU A 123 -11.81 -5.27 -2.05
N THR A 124 -11.64 -5.34 -0.77
CA THR A 124 -10.70 -6.19 -0.05
C THR A 124 -10.71 -7.65 -0.53
N HIS A 125 -11.87 -8.16 -0.98
CA HIS A 125 -12.00 -9.52 -1.53
C HIS A 125 -11.17 -9.68 -2.81
N PHE A 126 -11.26 -8.71 -3.72
CA PHE A 126 -10.47 -8.66 -4.95
C PHE A 126 -8.98 -8.60 -4.62
N PHE A 127 -8.56 -7.68 -3.76
CA PHE A 127 -7.17 -7.55 -3.36
C PHE A 127 -6.59 -8.87 -2.84
N TYR A 128 -7.22 -9.50 -1.87
CA TYR A 128 -6.70 -10.74 -1.31
C TYR A 128 -6.75 -11.92 -2.30
N THR A 129 -7.83 -12.08 -3.06
CA THR A 129 -7.97 -13.23 -3.96
C THR A 129 -7.03 -13.13 -5.15
N TYR A 130 -7.02 -12.00 -5.85
CA TYR A 130 -6.24 -11.87 -7.09
C TYR A 130 -4.76 -11.62 -6.83
N TYR A 131 -4.41 -10.75 -5.90
CA TYR A 131 -3.00 -10.50 -5.59
C TYR A 131 -2.32 -11.70 -4.96
N LEU A 132 -2.97 -12.42 -4.05
CA LEU A 132 -2.40 -13.64 -3.47
C LEU A 132 -2.24 -14.73 -4.53
N SER A 133 -3.21 -14.90 -5.43
CA SER A 133 -3.10 -15.84 -6.55
C SER A 133 -1.96 -15.47 -7.50
N PHE A 134 -1.83 -14.19 -7.80
CA PHE A 134 -0.72 -13.65 -8.59
C PHE A 134 0.63 -13.92 -7.94
N PHE A 135 0.80 -13.59 -6.66
CA PHE A 135 2.05 -13.85 -5.95
C PHE A 135 2.33 -15.35 -5.81
N ALA A 136 1.30 -16.18 -5.63
CA ALA A 136 1.45 -17.63 -5.64
C ALA A 136 1.95 -18.14 -7.00
N PHE A 137 1.40 -17.61 -8.10
CA PHE A 137 1.88 -17.95 -9.44
C PHE A 137 3.33 -17.55 -9.65
N VAL A 138 3.73 -16.35 -9.24
CA VAL A 138 5.13 -15.88 -9.31
C VAL A 138 6.05 -16.80 -8.50
N ALA A 139 5.63 -17.18 -7.29
CA ALA A 139 6.40 -18.09 -6.44
C ALA A 139 6.53 -19.48 -7.05
N LEU A 140 5.45 -20.05 -7.62
CA LEU A 140 5.47 -21.34 -8.31
C LEU A 140 6.36 -21.29 -9.56
N THR A 141 6.33 -20.19 -10.31
CA THR A 141 7.24 -19.96 -11.44
C THR A 141 8.69 -19.95 -10.98
N ALA A 142 9.01 -19.20 -9.93
CA ALA A 142 10.35 -19.17 -9.34
C ALA A 142 10.78 -20.56 -8.85
N CYS A 143 9.88 -21.31 -8.22
CA CYS A 143 10.11 -22.70 -7.81
C CYS A 143 10.44 -23.60 -9.02
N ALA A 144 9.65 -23.55 -10.09
CA ALA A 144 9.86 -24.33 -11.30
C ALA A 144 11.19 -24.00 -11.99
N LEU A 145 11.58 -22.73 -11.99
CA LEU A 145 12.88 -22.26 -12.50
C LEU A 145 14.05 -22.81 -11.67
N CYS A 146 13.90 -22.93 -10.34
CA CYS A 146 14.94 -23.39 -9.42
C CYS A 146 15.04 -24.91 -9.29
N TRP A 147 13.98 -25.68 -9.63
CA TRP A 147 13.81 -27.10 -9.26
C TRP A 147 14.92 -28.02 -9.75
N HIS A 148 15.48 -27.79 -10.94
CA HIS A 148 16.47 -28.68 -11.56
C HIS A 148 17.90 -28.16 -11.60
N GLN A 149 18.14 -26.96 -11.13
CA GLN A 149 19.49 -26.41 -11.09
C GLN A 149 19.87 -26.11 -9.64
N LYS A 150 21.16 -26.25 -9.33
CA LYS A 150 21.78 -25.69 -8.12
C LYS A 150 21.71 -24.14 -8.09
N VAL A 151 20.76 -23.55 -8.82
CA VAL A 151 20.62 -22.10 -9.03
C VAL A 151 19.65 -21.56 -8.00
N ALA A 152 20.18 -21.33 -6.81
CA ALA A 152 19.48 -20.60 -5.75
C ALA A 152 19.26 -19.09 -6.08
N ASN A 153 19.38 -18.68 -7.35
CA ASN A 153 19.68 -17.29 -7.71
C ASN A 153 18.54 -16.59 -8.45
N VAL A 154 17.33 -17.19 -8.56
CA VAL A 154 16.20 -16.55 -9.26
C VAL A 154 15.74 -15.29 -8.52
N PHE A 155 15.58 -15.36 -7.20
CA PHE A 155 15.12 -14.20 -6.42
C PHE A 155 16.10 -13.01 -6.50
N PRO A 156 17.43 -13.19 -6.29
CA PRO A 156 18.39 -12.11 -6.47
C PRO A 156 18.39 -11.53 -7.90
N ALA A 157 18.31 -12.39 -8.92
CA ALA A 157 18.30 -11.93 -10.32
C ALA A 157 17.07 -11.10 -10.66
N VAL A 158 15.88 -11.58 -10.28
CA VAL A 158 14.61 -10.85 -10.50
C VAL A 158 14.57 -9.55 -9.68
N SER A 159 15.02 -9.59 -8.43
CA SER A 159 15.10 -8.38 -7.59
C SER A 159 16.04 -7.35 -8.17
N PHE A 160 17.21 -7.78 -8.67
CA PHE A 160 18.16 -6.89 -9.32
C PHE A 160 17.60 -6.28 -10.61
N ALA A 161 16.95 -7.08 -11.45
CA ALA A 161 16.26 -6.59 -12.64
C ALA A 161 15.18 -5.54 -12.29
N GLY A 162 14.40 -5.80 -11.22
CA GLY A 162 13.41 -4.85 -10.70
C GLY A 162 14.01 -3.53 -10.24
N MET A 163 15.14 -3.59 -9.54
CA MET A 163 15.85 -2.38 -9.08
C MET A 163 16.40 -1.56 -10.26
N ILE A 164 16.92 -2.21 -11.29
CA ILE A 164 17.37 -1.51 -12.51
C ILE A 164 16.19 -0.90 -13.25
N GLY A 165 15.09 -1.64 -13.43
CA GLY A 165 13.86 -1.13 -14.04
C GLY A 165 13.31 0.09 -13.29
N PHE A 166 13.24 0.00 -11.97
CA PHE A 166 12.84 1.13 -11.12
C PHE A 166 13.74 2.34 -11.29
N ALA A 167 15.07 2.15 -11.21
CA ALA A 167 16.03 3.25 -11.35
C ALA A 167 15.96 3.91 -12.74
N ALA A 168 15.79 3.11 -13.80
CA ALA A 168 15.64 3.62 -15.16
C ALA A 168 14.36 4.44 -15.32
N ALA A 169 13.22 3.91 -14.83
CA ALA A 169 11.93 4.62 -14.85
C ALA A 169 12.01 5.93 -14.07
N PHE A 170 12.62 5.88 -12.88
CA PHE A 170 12.78 7.06 -12.03
C PHE A 170 13.69 8.12 -12.68
N ALA A 171 14.78 7.72 -13.31
CA ALA A 171 15.68 8.65 -13.99
C ALA A 171 14.99 9.33 -15.17
N VAL A 172 14.26 8.58 -16.00
CA VAL A 172 13.56 9.13 -17.17
C VAL A 172 12.35 9.95 -16.73
N GLY A 173 11.49 9.40 -15.86
CA GLY A 173 10.31 10.10 -15.35
C GLY A 173 10.67 11.36 -14.57
N GLY A 174 11.68 11.29 -13.70
CA GLY A 174 12.19 12.44 -12.95
C GLY A 174 12.83 13.51 -13.84
N GLY A 175 13.63 13.09 -14.83
CA GLY A 175 14.23 14.02 -15.81
C GLY A 175 13.16 14.77 -16.61
N LEU A 176 12.14 14.06 -17.12
CA LEU A 176 11.04 14.67 -17.85
C LEU A 176 10.15 15.55 -16.94
N ALA A 177 9.91 15.14 -15.70
CA ALA A 177 9.18 15.94 -14.72
C ALA A 177 9.91 17.26 -14.41
N LEU A 178 11.24 17.25 -14.32
CA LEU A 178 12.04 18.47 -14.16
C LEU A 178 11.93 19.39 -15.39
N VAL A 179 11.89 18.84 -16.60
CA VAL A 179 11.66 19.63 -17.82
C VAL A 179 10.28 20.28 -17.80
N LEU A 180 9.23 19.53 -17.43
CA LEU A 180 7.86 20.08 -17.31
C LEU A 180 7.80 21.18 -16.24
N LEU A 181 8.46 20.97 -15.08
CA LEU A 181 8.54 21.97 -14.01
C LEU A 181 9.28 23.23 -14.49
N ALA A 182 10.37 23.09 -15.27
CA ALA A 182 11.07 24.22 -15.86
C ALA A 182 10.18 25.01 -16.82
N ILE A 183 9.42 24.31 -17.69
CA ILE A 183 8.45 24.94 -18.59
C ILE A 183 7.39 25.71 -17.78
N GLU A 184 6.83 25.09 -16.74
CA GLU A 184 5.84 25.73 -15.87
C GLU A 184 6.38 27.01 -15.24
N LYS A 185 7.61 26.98 -14.73
CA LYS A 185 8.23 28.13 -14.05
C LYS A 185 8.72 29.24 -15.01
N LEU A 186 9.26 28.86 -16.15
CA LEU A 186 9.81 29.83 -17.10
C LEU A 186 8.74 30.50 -17.96
N PHE A 187 7.71 29.74 -18.38
CA PHE A 187 6.66 30.26 -19.27
C PHE A 187 5.36 30.64 -18.54
N GLY A 188 5.29 30.45 -17.20
CA GLY A 188 4.11 30.79 -16.41
C GLY A 188 2.88 29.91 -16.72
N THR A 189 3.07 28.79 -17.44
CA THR A 189 2.01 27.85 -17.75
C THR A 189 1.68 26.99 -16.53
N ARG A 190 0.41 26.63 -16.34
CA ARG A 190 0.00 25.68 -15.29
C ARG A 190 -0.19 24.31 -15.91
N ILE A 191 0.69 23.37 -15.56
CA ILE A 191 0.60 21.98 -15.99
C ILE A 191 -0.20 21.20 -14.94
N GLY A 192 -1.31 20.57 -15.37
CA GLY A 192 -2.18 19.81 -14.47
C GLY A 192 -1.50 18.57 -13.91
N TRP A 193 -1.92 18.15 -12.70
CA TRP A 193 -1.41 16.93 -12.03
C TRP A 193 -1.55 15.67 -12.90
N SER A 194 -2.58 15.59 -13.74
CA SER A 194 -2.80 14.46 -14.67
C SER A 194 -1.62 14.25 -15.63
N VAL A 195 -0.98 15.32 -16.11
CA VAL A 195 0.19 15.24 -17.00
C VAL A 195 1.38 14.62 -16.27
N TYR A 196 1.65 15.05 -15.05
CA TYR A 196 2.71 14.46 -14.21
C TYR A 196 2.43 13.00 -13.89
N SER A 197 1.18 12.67 -13.55
CA SER A 197 0.77 11.28 -13.26
C SER A 197 0.91 10.38 -14.49
N THR A 198 0.51 10.88 -15.68
CA THR A 198 0.68 10.15 -16.94
C THR A 198 2.16 9.94 -17.26
N LEU A 199 2.99 10.94 -17.06
CA LEU A 199 4.42 10.86 -17.32
C LEU A 199 5.09 9.83 -16.40
N TRP A 200 4.84 9.89 -15.10
CA TRP A 200 5.40 8.94 -14.15
C TRP A 200 4.87 7.51 -14.40
N GLY A 201 3.56 7.35 -14.53
CA GLY A 201 2.95 6.06 -14.83
C GLY A 201 3.44 5.47 -16.14
N GLY A 202 3.57 6.28 -17.20
CA GLY A 202 4.10 5.87 -18.49
C GLY A 202 5.58 5.48 -18.42
N ALA A 203 6.41 6.22 -17.67
CA ALA A 203 7.82 5.88 -17.48
C ALA A 203 7.97 4.52 -16.77
N PHE A 204 7.18 4.24 -15.73
CA PHE A 204 7.19 2.94 -15.06
C PHE A 204 6.62 1.83 -15.94
N ALA A 205 5.52 2.10 -16.66
CA ALA A 205 4.87 1.11 -17.51
C ALA A 205 5.73 0.67 -18.70
N ALA A 206 6.38 1.60 -19.39
CA ALA A 206 7.23 1.28 -20.55
C ALA A 206 8.68 1.07 -20.14
N ILE A 207 9.36 2.13 -19.66
CA ILE A 207 10.81 2.09 -19.42
C ILE A 207 11.15 1.11 -18.29
N GLY A 208 10.44 1.20 -17.16
CA GLY A 208 10.66 0.31 -16.02
C GLY A 208 10.47 -1.16 -16.37
N THR A 209 9.39 -1.47 -17.07
CA THR A 209 9.09 -2.83 -17.52
C THR A 209 10.10 -3.35 -18.52
N GLU A 210 10.46 -2.59 -19.56
CA GLU A 210 11.43 -3.03 -20.56
C GLU A 210 12.82 -3.27 -19.96
N PHE A 211 13.28 -2.41 -19.05
CA PHE A 211 14.55 -2.63 -18.36
C PHE A 211 14.47 -3.84 -17.42
N PHE A 212 13.35 -4.03 -16.71
CA PHE A 212 13.12 -5.24 -15.93
C PHE A 212 13.21 -6.51 -16.78
N LEU A 213 12.54 -6.55 -17.92
CA LEU A 213 12.55 -7.68 -18.84
C LEU A 213 13.95 -7.90 -19.43
N ALA A 214 14.67 -6.84 -19.79
CA ALA A 214 16.03 -6.92 -20.35
C ALA A 214 17.03 -7.55 -19.39
N TYR A 215 16.90 -7.25 -18.10
CA TYR A 215 17.77 -7.79 -17.04
C TYR A 215 17.19 -9.01 -16.35
N SER A 216 16.00 -9.49 -16.75
CA SER A 216 15.45 -10.74 -16.23
C SER A 216 16.37 -11.93 -16.51
N THR A 217 16.32 -12.92 -15.64
CA THR A 217 17.25 -14.05 -15.67
C THR A 217 17.35 -14.74 -17.04
N ARG A 218 18.58 -14.97 -17.52
CA ARG A 218 18.88 -15.71 -18.77
C ARG A 218 19.20 -17.20 -18.53
N MET A 219 18.77 -17.78 -17.42
CA MET A 219 19.10 -19.17 -17.02
C MET A 219 20.58 -19.40 -16.74
N GLU A 220 21.39 -18.37 -16.70
CA GLU A 220 22.79 -18.39 -16.29
C GLU A 220 22.94 -18.19 -14.80
N PRO A 221 24.04 -18.66 -14.17
CA PRO A 221 24.30 -18.35 -12.77
C PRO A 221 24.39 -16.83 -12.59
N PHE A 222 23.52 -16.30 -11.71
CA PHE A 222 23.54 -14.86 -11.43
C PHE A 222 24.75 -14.51 -10.56
N GLU A 223 25.64 -13.69 -11.09
CA GLU A 223 26.73 -13.11 -10.35
C GLU A 223 26.30 -11.78 -9.71
N PHE A 224 26.40 -11.72 -8.41
CA PHE A 224 26.01 -10.53 -7.65
C PHE A 224 27.00 -9.37 -7.93
N PRO A 225 26.57 -8.25 -8.52
CA PRO A 225 27.48 -7.12 -8.80
C PRO A 225 28.19 -6.66 -7.52
N LYS A 226 29.49 -6.35 -7.62
CA LYS A 226 30.36 -6.03 -6.46
C LYS A 226 29.76 -4.92 -5.57
N VAL A 227 29.23 -3.87 -6.17
CA VAL A 227 28.63 -2.73 -5.44
C VAL A 227 27.43 -3.19 -4.60
N TRP A 228 26.55 -3.99 -5.19
CA TRP A 228 25.38 -4.51 -4.48
C TRP A 228 25.75 -5.51 -3.38
N LYS A 229 26.77 -6.34 -3.63
CA LYS A 229 27.32 -7.24 -2.61
C LYS A 229 27.80 -6.45 -1.38
N VAL A 230 28.55 -5.36 -1.61
CA VAL A 230 29.01 -4.49 -0.54
C VAL A 230 27.82 -3.84 0.19
N LEU A 231 26.87 -3.28 -0.54
CA LEU A 231 25.68 -2.64 0.04
C LEU A 231 24.89 -3.61 0.92
N PHE A 232 24.54 -4.78 0.40
CA PHE A 232 23.71 -5.74 1.15
C PHE A 232 24.43 -6.38 2.33
N VAL A 233 25.72 -6.70 2.20
CA VAL A 233 26.48 -7.40 3.25
C VAL A 233 26.95 -6.44 4.35
N TYR A 234 27.40 -5.24 3.98
CA TYR A 234 28.07 -4.34 4.93
C TYR A 234 27.21 -3.15 5.36
N VAL A 235 26.07 -2.91 4.72
CA VAL A 235 25.15 -1.84 5.11
C VAL A 235 23.80 -2.42 5.54
N VAL A 236 23.10 -3.10 4.65
CA VAL A 236 21.73 -3.56 4.91
C VAL A 236 21.69 -4.64 5.99
N LEU A 237 22.57 -5.63 5.92
CA LEU A 237 22.60 -6.71 6.90
C LEU A 237 22.94 -6.22 8.33
N PRO A 238 23.95 -5.36 8.58
CA PRO A 238 24.18 -4.79 9.90
C PRO A 238 23.02 -3.93 10.41
N ILE A 239 22.39 -3.11 9.58
CA ILE A 239 21.19 -2.33 9.96
C ILE A 239 20.07 -3.27 10.36
N TYR A 240 19.86 -4.37 9.64
CA TYR A 240 18.87 -5.37 10.00
C TYR A 240 19.21 -6.05 11.34
N MET A 241 20.48 -6.38 11.59
CA MET A 241 20.92 -6.94 12.88
C MET A 241 20.68 -5.96 14.03
N LEU A 242 20.89 -4.66 13.81
CA LEU A 242 20.54 -3.62 14.79
C LEU A 242 19.03 -3.58 15.07
N LEU A 243 18.19 -3.67 14.04
CA LEU A 243 16.73 -3.78 14.22
C LEU A 243 16.36 -4.99 15.07
N LEU A 244 16.96 -6.16 14.80
CA LEU A 244 16.75 -7.36 15.63
C LEU A 244 17.17 -7.13 17.08
N CYS A 245 18.32 -6.50 17.32
CA CYS A 245 18.76 -6.16 18.68
C CYS A 245 17.74 -5.30 19.43
N VAL A 246 17.19 -4.27 18.78
CA VAL A 246 16.14 -3.42 19.37
C VAL A 246 14.88 -4.25 19.70
N LEU A 247 14.45 -5.12 18.81
CA LEU A 247 13.30 -5.99 19.05
C LEU A 247 13.56 -7.01 20.18
N TRP A 248 14.76 -7.51 20.30
CA TRP A 248 15.16 -8.40 21.41
C TRP A 248 15.17 -7.68 22.76
N VAL A 249 15.69 -6.44 22.82
CA VAL A 249 15.60 -5.60 24.02
C VAL A 249 14.16 -5.34 24.41
N TYR A 250 13.30 -5.09 23.42
CA TYR A 250 11.86 -4.93 23.65
C TYR A 250 11.21 -6.22 24.16
N LEU A 251 11.54 -7.37 23.56
CA LEU A 251 11.09 -8.69 24.06
C LEU A 251 11.50 -8.89 25.52
N ALA A 252 12.77 -8.64 25.85
CA ALA A 252 13.28 -8.74 27.21
C ALA A 252 12.49 -7.83 28.18
N LYS A 253 12.22 -6.59 27.77
CA LYS A 253 11.37 -5.66 28.53
C LYS A 253 9.96 -6.23 28.78
N CYS A 254 9.32 -6.81 27.78
CA CYS A 254 7.98 -7.42 27.91
C CYS A 254 8.02 -8.60 28.91
N VAL A 255 9.04 -9.43 28.85
CA VAL A 255 9.21 -10.59 29.75
C VAL A 255 9.50 -10.13 31.20
N ILE A 256 10.42 -9.19 31.41
CA ILE A 256 10.81 -8.71 32.73
C ILE A 256 9.66 -7.97 33.42
N LEU A 257 8.97 -7.10 32.71
CA LEU A 257 7.88 -6.30 33.26
C LEU A 257 6.54 -7.04 33.30
N TRP A 258 6.49 -8.27 32.75
CA TRP A 258 5.27 -9.07 32.60
C TRP A 258 4.10 -8.27 32.01
N LYS A 259 4.42 -7.28 31.16
CA LYS A 259 3.46 -6.45 30.44
C LYS A 259 3.39 -6.89 28.98
N LEU A 260 2.18 -7.23 28.57
CA LEU A 260 1.92 -7.65 27.20
C LEU A 260 2.15 -6.49 26.22
N PRO A 261 2.63 -6.80 25.01
CA PRO A 261 3.04 -5.79 24.05
C PRO A 261 1.85 -4.96 23.54
N ASN A 262 2.09 -3.68 23.38
CA ASN A 262 1.15 -2.79 22.70
C ASN A 262 0.96 -3.21 21.24
N GLY A 263 -0.15 -2.77 20.64
CA GLY A 263 -0.56 -3.20 19.32
C GLY A 263 0.38 -2.94 18.14
N GLN A 264 1.46 -2.22 18.35
CA GLN A 264 2.46 -1.94 17.31
C GLN A 264 3.42 -3.11 17.05
N VAL A 265 3.51 -4.09 17.97
CA VAL A 265 4.47 -5.20 17.86
C VAL A 265 4.18 -6.09 16.65
N ASN A 266 2.93 -6.33 16.34
CA ASN A 266 2.56 -7.21 15.23
C ASN A 266 3.16 -6.71 13.89
N TRP A 267 3.02 -5.43 13.55
CA TRP A 267 3.54 -4.92 12.29
C TRP A 267 5.08 -4.84 12.29
N LEU A 268 5.71 -4.50 13.43
CA LEU A 268 7.17 -4.46 13.55
C LEU A 268 7.80 -5.84 13.35
N VAL A 269 7.25 -6.89 13.99
CA VAL A 269 7.76 -8.26 13.82
C VAL A 269 7.44 -8.78 12.43
N THR A 270 6.27 -8.46 11.86
CA THR A 270 5.93 -8.79 10.46
C THR A 270 6.96 -8.19 9.52
N THR A 271 7.30 -6.91 9.68
CA THR A 271 8.32 -6.22 8.87
C THR A 271 9.70 -6.86 9.06
N ALA A 272 10.12 -7.10 10.30
CA ALA A 272 11.41 -7.73 10.57
C ALA A 272 11.51 -9.14 9.97
N SER A 273 10.44 -9.94 10.06
CA SER A 273 10.37 -11.27 9.47
C SER A 273 10.38 -11.23 7.93
N SER A 274 9.70 -10.25 7.33
CA SER A 274 9.72 -10.03 5.88
C SER A 274 11.12 -9.66 5.38
N ILE A 275 11.82 -8.77 6.11
CA ILE A 275 13.21 -8.40 5.80
C ILE A 275 14.12 -9.62 5.96
N TRP A 276 13.95 -10.44 7.01
CA TRP A 276 14.70 -11.68 7.19
C TRP A 276 14.57 -12.61 5.99
N ILE A 277 13.34 -12.88 5.54
CA ILE A 277 13.07 -13.75 4.39
C ILE A 277 13.73 -13.17 3.13
N THR A 278 13.53 -11.87 2.89
CA THR A 278 14.09 -11.17 1.74
C THR A 278 15.61 -11.25 1.72
N LEU A 279 16.28 -10.96 2.83
CA LEU A 279 17.74 -11.05 2.94
C LEU A 279 18.23 -12.50 2.84
N TYR A 280 17.50 -13.46 3.43
CA TYR A 280 17.83 -14.88 3.35
C TYR A 280 17.86 -15.38 1.89
N LEU A 281 16.87 -15.01 1.10
CA LEU A 281 16.78 -15.35 -0.32
C LEU A 281 17.75 -14.53 -1.17
N MET A 282 17.88 -13.23 -0.90
CA MET A 282 18.72 -12.30 -1.66
C MET A 282 20.20 -12.64 -1.54
N LEU A 283 20.65 -12.99 -0.35
CA LEU A 283 22.06 -13.30 -0.07
C LEU A 283 22.44 -14.75 -0.36
N ALA A 284 21.53 -15.56 -0.94
CA ALA A 284 21.80 -16.96 -1.24
C ALA A 284 23.07 -17.20 -2.08
N PRO A 285 23.40 -16.40 -3.12
CA PRO A 285 24.59 -16.58 -3.94
C PRO A 285 25.87 -15.95 -3.36
N VAL A 286 25.79 -15.33 -2.18
CA VAL A 286 26.92 -14.56 -1.63
C VAL A 286 27.73 -15.41 -0.66
N GLU A 287 28.95 -15.72 -1.03
CA GLU A 287 29.93 -16.39 -0.19
C GLU A 287 30.67 -15.39 0.70
N ASN A 288 30.17 -15.19 1.91
CA ASN A 288 30.78 -14.33 2.94
C ASN A 288 30.50 -14.91 4.33
N ARG A 289 31.45 -14.83 5.25
CA ARG A 289 31.32 -15.40 6.61
C ARG A 289 30.11 -14.83 7.37
N LEU A 290 29.84 -13.53 7.26
CA LEU A 290 28.68 -12.88 7.88
C LEU A 290 27.37 -13.41 7.30
N VAL A 291 27.29 -13.60 5.99
CA VAL A 291 26.12 -14.15 5.31
C VAL A 291 25.88 -15.60 5.70
N VAL A 292 26.93 -16.42 5.76
CA VAL A 292 26.82 -17.83 6.19
C VAL A 292 26.30 -17.88 7.64
N LEU A 293 26.83 -17.05 8.54
CA LEU A 293 26.38 -16.99 9.92
C LEU A 293 24.92 -16.53 10.01
N PHE A 294 24.56 -15.48 9.29
CA PHE A 294 23.18 -14.98 9.22
C PHE A 294 22.21 -16.04 8.67
N ARG A 295 22.54 -16.70 7.58
CA ARG A 295 21.69 -17.72 6.98
C ARG A 295 21.55 -18.96 7.87
N ARG A 296 22.57 -19.28 8.67
CA ARG A 296 22.52 -20.40 9.61
C ARG A 296 21.70 -20.09 10.87
N TRP A 297 21.87 -18.92 11.44
CA TRP A 297 21.31 -18.55 12.76
C TRP A 297 20.18 -17.52 12.71
N GLY A 298 19.97 -16.87 11.57
CA GLY A 298 18.95 -15.82 11.45
C GLY A 298 17.54 -16.30 11.81
N ALA A 299 17.18 -17.53 11.42
CA ALA A 299 15.91 -18.14 11.82
C ALA A 299 15.77 -18.27 13.35
N ALA A 300 16.80 -18.72 14.03
CA ALA A 300 16.80 -18.84 15.49
C ALA A 300 16.61 -17.49 16.20
N LEU A 301 17.14 -16.41 15.61
CA LEU A 301 16.95 -15.05 16.14
C LEU A 301 15.53 -14.52 15.93
N VAL A 302 14.83 -14.96 14.89
CA VAL A 302 13.48 -14.48 14.58
C VAL A 302 12.40 -15.28 15.31
N ILE A 303 12.60 -16.56 15.63
CA ILE A 303 11.60 -17.42 16.28
C ILE A 303 11.03 -16.82 17.57
N PRO A 304 11.83 -16.32 18.56
CA PRO A 304 11.27 -15.73 19.77
C PRO A 304 10.43 -14.47 19.52
N LEU A 305 10.77 -13.71 18.47
CA LEU A 305 9.98 -12.56 18.05
C LEU A 305 8.64 -12.99 17.42
N ILE A 306 8.64 -14.11 16.69
CA ILE A 306 7.40 -14.70 16.17
C ILE A 306 6.49 -15.14 17.33
N VAL A 307 7.03 -15.75 18.39
CA VAL A 307 6.25 -16.10 19.59
C VAL A 307 5.63 -14.84 20.21
N LEU A 308 6.40 -13.76 20.35
CA LEU A 308 5.88 -12.48 20.83
C LEU A 308 4.76 -11.94 19.92
N GLN A 309 4.88 -12.08 18.61
CA GLN A 309 3.87 -11.71 17.63
C GLN A 309 2.59 -12.54 17.81
N VAL A 310 2.70 -13.84 18.02
CA VAL A 310 1.54 -14.72 18.29
C VAL A 310 0.80 -14.27 19.54
N CYS A 311 1.52 -13.98 20.64
CA CYS A 311 0.92 -13.46 21.86
C CYS A 311 0.19 -12.14 21.64
N ALA A 312 0.82 -11.18 20.95
CA ALA A 312 0.24 -9.89 20.64
C ALA A 312 -1.01 -10.01 19.75
N LEU A 313 -0.98 -10.94 18.79
CA LEU A 313 -2.09 -11.20 17.88
C LEU A 313 -3.27 -11.88 18.60
N ALA A 314 -3.00 -12.85 19.47
CA ALA A 314 -4.01 -13.55 20.29
C ALA A 314 -4.79 -12.57 21.17
N ILE A 315 -4.10 -11.63 21.83
CA ILE A 315 -4.73 -10.60 22.66
C ILE A 315 -5.67 -9.73 21.79
N ARG A 316 -5.17 -9.26 20.65
CA ARG A 316 -5.96 -8.41 19.77
C ARG A 316 -7.17 -9.11 19.15
N ILE A 317 -7.04 -10.39 18.86
CA ILE A 317 -8.18 -11.20 18.39
C ILE A 317 -9.20 -11.39 19.50
N GLY A 318 -8.77 -11.61 20.74
CA GLY A 318 -9.64 -11.69 21.91
C GLY A 318 -10.40 -10.39 22.15
N GLU A 319 -9.74 -9.23 22.04
CA GLU A 319 -10.36 -7.92 22.30
C GLU A 319 -11.30 -7.45 21.18
N TYR A 320 -10.87 -7.58 19.93
CA TYR A 320 -11.56 -6.94 18.79
C TYR A 320 -12.10 -7.94 17.76
N GLY A 321 -11.97 -9.24 18.01
CA GLY A 321 -12.36 -10.30 17.09
C GLY A 321 -11.41 -10.47 15.90
N LEU A 322 -11.69 -11.47 15.07
CA LEU A 322 -10.94 -11.79 13.87
C LEU A 322 -11.40 -10.89 12.71
N THR A 323 -10.45 -10.24 12.04
CA THR A 323 -10.66 -9.45 10.82
C THR A 323 -9.77 -10.00 9.71
N PRO A 324 -10.02 -9.72 8.41
CA PRO A 324 -9.16 -10.19 7.31
C PRO A 324 -7.68 -9.84 7.50
N SER A 325 -7.35 -8.64 7.94
CA SER A 325 -5.97 -8.23 8.19
C SER A 325 -5.29 -9.02 9.32
N ARG A 326 -6.03 -9.38 10.38
CA ARG A 326 -5.51 -10.23 11.46
C ARG A 326 -5.37 -11.67 11.02
N TYR A 327 -6.31 -12.16 10.21
CA TYR A 327 -6.22 -13.50 9.65
C TYR A 327 -5.05 -13.62 8.66
N ALA A 328 -4.82 -12.60 7.81
CA ALA A 328 -3.61 -12.50 6.99
C ALA A 328 -2.33 -12.53 7.84
N SER A 329 -2.34 -11.86 9.01
CA SER A 329 -1.21 -11.93 9.95
C SER A 329 -1.02 -13.34 10.53
N ILE A 330 -2.09 -14.10 10.81
CA ILE A 330 -2.01 -15.51 11.24
C ILE A 330 -1.34 -16.34 10.13
N LEU A 331 -1.81 -16.22 8.89
CA LEU A 331 -1.24 -16.96 7.75
C LEU A 331 0.23 -16.58 7.54
N PHE A 332 0.59 -15.32 7.70
CA PHE A 332 1.98 -14.87 7.64
C PHE A 332 2.82 -15.47 8.77
N VAL A 333 2.31 -15.56 9.98
CA VAL A 333 2.98 -16.22 11.12
C VAL A 333 3.16 -17.72 10.83
N VAL A 334 2.16 -18.40 10.29
CA VAL A 334 2.27 -19.82 9.87
C VAL A 334 3.36 -19.97 8.82
N PHE A 335 3.38 -19.11 7.81
CA PHE A 335 4.40 -19.11 6.77
C PHE A 335 5.81 -18.90 7.35
N THR A 336 6.00 -17.86 8.16
CA THR A 336 7.32 -17.50 8.70
C THR A 336 7.84 -18.53 9.69
N SER A 337 6.97 -19.07 10.55
CA SER A 337 7.33 -20.12 11.52
C SER A 337 7.75 -21.41 10.82
N SER A 338 6.96 -21.83 9.81
CA SER A 338 7.26 -23.02 9.02
C SER A 338 8.57 -22.86 8.25
N LEU A 339 8.78 -21.69 7.63
CA LEU A 339 10.03 -21.40 6.92
C LEU A 339 11.22 -21.36 7.87
N ALA A 340 11.08 -20.77 9.06
CA ALA A 340 12.13 -20.75 10.07
C ALA A 340 12.51 -22.18 10.50
N ALA A 341 11.53 -23.04 10.75
CA ALA A 341 11.79 -24.45 11.06
C ALA A 341 12.51 -25.17 9.90
N ILE A 342 12.05 -24.98 8.66
CA ILE A 342 12.68 -25.56 7.47
C ILE A 342 14.13 -25.08 7.31
N THR A 343 14.41 -23.80 7.56
CA THR A 343 15.79 -23.27 7.45
C THR A 343 16.73 -23.85 8.48
N LEU A 344 16.25 -24.21 9.65
CA LEU A 344 17.05 -24.85 10.70
C LEU A 344 17.32 -26.32 10.43
N VAL A 345 16.31 -27.05 9.89
CA VAL A 345 16.40 -28.51 9.70
C VAL A 345 16.93 -28.87 8.30
N TRP A 346 16.45 -28.20 7.23
CA TRP A 346 16.76 -28.52 5.84
C TRP A 346 17.34 -27.32 5.09
N HIS A 347 18.39 -26.76 5.60
CA HIS A 347 19.04 -25.56 5.08
C HIS A 347 19.27 -25.57 3.55
N SER A 348 19.68 -26.73 2.99
CA SER A 348 19.97 -26.85 1.57
C SER A 348 18.74 -26.70 0.64
N ARG A 349 17.54 -27.03 1.12
CA ARG A 349 16.29 -26.94 0.35
C ARG A 349 15.43 -25.74 0.74
N ALA A 350 15.83 -24.97 1.74
CA ALA A 350 15.02 -23.90 2.30
C ALA A 350 14.62 -22.84 1.27
N ASN A 351 15.48 -22.50 0.29
CA ASN A 351 15.17 -21.53 -0.75
C ASN A 351 13.98 -21.98 -1.62
N VAL A 352 13.97 -23.24 -2.07
CA VAL A 352 12.88 -23.80 -2.89
C VAL A 352 11.61 -23.95 -2.05
N MET A 353 11.77 -24.45 -0.82
CA MET A 353 10.64 -24.60 0.11
C MET A 353 9.99 -23.27 0.47
N ALA A 354 10.74 -22.17 0.50
CA ALA A 354 10.17 -20.83 0.72
C ALA A 354 9.13 -20.48 -0.37
N TYR A 355 9.42 -20.77 -1.63
CA TYR A 355 8.48 -20.50 -2.73
C TYR A 355 7.24 -21.41 -2.65
N VAL A 356 7.45 -22.72 -2.42
CA VAL A 356 6.34 -23.70 -2.31
C VAL A 356 5.43 -23.34 -1.15
N LEU A 357 6.01 -23.09 0.01
CA LEU A 357 5.27 -22.73 1.22
C LEU A 357 4.51 -21.43 1.06
N PHE A 358 5.16 -20.41 0.48
CA PHE A 358 4.51 -19.13 0.21
C PHE A 358 3.33 -19.29 -0.74
N ALA A 359 3.50 -20.04 -1.85
CA ALA A 359 2.43 -20.30 -2.79
C ALA A 359 1.27 -21.08 -2.14
N ALA A 360 1.58 -22.10 -1.34
CA ALA A 360 0.57 -22.88 -0.63
C ALA A 360 -0.26 -22.03 0.34
N VAL A 361 0.41 -21.20 1.16
CA VAL A 361 -0.27 -20.31 2.11
C VAL A 361 -1.07 -19.23 1.38
N ALA A 362 -0.53 -18.65 0.29
CA ALA A 362 -1.22 -17.64 -0.49
C ALA A 362 -2.48 -18.20 -1.18
N LEU A 363 -2.38 -19.38 -1.82
CA LEU A 363 -3.55 -20.04 -2.44
C LEU A 363 -4.58 -20.47 -1.40
N PHE A 364 -4.14 -20.97 -0.25
CA PHE A 364 -5.03 -21.27 0.86
C PHE A 364 -5.78 -20.01 1.33
N GLY A 365 -5.07 -18.92 1.55
CA GLY A 365 -5.67 -17.64 1.96
C GLY A 365 -6.58 -17.00 0.93
N ALA A 366 -6.37 -17.30 -0.36
CA ALA A 366 -7.17 -16.76 -1.45
C ALA A 366 -8.43 -17.59 -1.74
N HIS A 367 -8.29 -18.94 -1.85
CA HIS A 367 -9.31 -19.79 -2.48
C HIS A 367 -9.91 -20.86 -1.58
N SER A 368 -9.36 -21.11 -0.37
CA SER A 368 -9.94 -22.11 0.51
C SER A 368 -11.29 -21.65 1.05
N HIS A 369 -12.08 -22.59 1.57
CA HIS A 369 -13.28 -22.26 2.35
C HIS A 369 -12.97 -21.33 3.55
N TRP A 370 -11.73 -21.30 3.97
CA TRP A 370 -11.19 -20.49 5.07
C TRP A 370 -10.32 -19.35 4.51
N ASN A 371 -10.73 -18.79 3.36
CA ASN A 371 -10.05 -17.65 2.78
C ASN A 371 -10.09 -16.44 3.72
N ILE A 372 -9.20 -15.48 3.45
CA ILE A 372 -8.95 -14.35 4.35
C ILE A 372 -10.20 -13.51 4.58
N VAL A 373 -10.97 -13.25 3.54
CA VAL A 373 -12.12 -12.34 3.62
C VAL A 373 -13.31 -13.01 4.30
N ASP A 374 -13.76 -14.14 3.77
CA ASP A 374 -14.96 -14.83 4.28
C ASP A 374 -14.80 -15.29 5.73
N THR A 375 -13.59 -15.71 6.11
CA THR A 375 -13.31 -16.10 7.49
C THR A 375 -13.44 -14.91 8.45
N GLY A 376 -12.89 -13.75 8.06
CA GLY A 376 -13.01 -12.52 8.84
C GLY A 376 -14.46 -12.05 8.96
N VAL A 377 -15.21 -12.07 7.86
CA VAL A 377 -16.64 -11.67 7.83
C VAL A 377 -17.49 -12.61 8.69
N ARG A 378 -17.32 -13.93 8.52
CA ARG A 378 -18.04 -14.92 9.34
C ARG A 378 -17.79 -14.75 10.84
N ALA A 379 -16.54 -14.48 11.23
CA ALA A 379 -16.18 -14.27 12.61
C ALA A 379 -16.85 -13.00 13.19
N GLN A 380 -16.92 -11.91 12.44
CA GLN A 380 -17.59 -10.69 12.90
C GLN A 380 -19.11 -10.85 12.95
N ILE A 381 -19.72 -11.54 11.99
CA ILE A 381 -21.15 -11.88 12.03
C ILE A 381 -21.47 -12.76 13.24
N ALA A 382 -20.66 -13.78 13.52
CA ALA A 382 -20.84 -14.64 14.71
C ALA A 382 -20.76 -13.82 16.00
N ARG A 383 -19.85 -12.84 16.07
CA ARG A 383 -19.73 -11.93 17.21
C ARG A 383 -20.97 -11.05 17.38
N LEU A 384 -21.49 -10.47 16.30
CA LEU A 384 -22.74 -9.69 16.34
C LEU A 384 -23.93 -10.55 16.81
N LYS A 385 -24.04 -11.79 16.33
CA LYS A 385 -25.08 -12.72 16.78
C LYS A 385 -24.99 -12.98 18.29
N ALA A 386 -23.80 -13.22 18.82
CA ALA A 386 -23.59 -13.40 20.25
C ALA A 386 -24.00 -12.16 21.07
N PHE A 387 -23.71 -10.95 20.59
CA PHE A 387 -24.20 -9.72 21.23
C PHE A 387 -25.73 -9.57 21.12
N ALA A 388 -26.33 -9.95 20.00
CA ALA A 388 -27.79 -9.92 19.85
C ALA A 388 -28.48 -10.89 20.80
N GLU A 389 -27.95 -12.09 21.02
CA GLU A 389 -28.45 -13.06 22.01
C GLU A 389 -28.34 -12.50 23.43
N ARG A 390 -27.22 -11.89 23.81
CA ARG A 390 -27.05 -11.21 25.12
C ARG A 390 -28.07 -10.09 25.31
N ARG A 391 -28.37 -9.32 24.27
CA ARG A 391 -29.40 -8.28 24.29
C ARG A 391 -30.80 -8.87 24.53
N LEU A 392 -31.15 -9.95 23.84
CA LEU A 392 -32.42 -10.65 24.02
C LEU A 392 -32.56 -11.23 25.43
N ALA A 393 -31.44 -11.62 26.05
CA ALA A 393 -31.39 -12.04 27.46
C ALA A 393 -31.53 -10.86 28.46
N GLY A 394 -31.66 -9.61 27.98
CA GLY A 394 -31.85 -8.43 28.81
C GLY A 394 -30.56 -7.85 29.41
N GLU A 395 -29.37 -8.27 28.95
CA GLU A 395 -28.12 -7.74 29.44
C GLU A 395 -27.92 -6.27 29.01
N LYS A 396 -27.45 -5.43 29.93
CA LYS A 396 -27.06 -4.04 29.64
C LYS A 396 -25.64 -4.00 29.15
N PHE A 397 -25.44 -3.45 27.96
CA PHE A 397 -24.11 -3.29 27.37
C PHE A 397 -23.30 -2.17 28.03
N GLU A 398 -22.11 -2.50 28.47
CA GLU A 398 -21.11 -1.53 28.90
C GLU A 398 -20.57 -0.72 27.71
N LYS A 399 -19.86 0.38 28.01
CA LYS A 399 -19.25 1.23 26.97
C LYS A 399 -18.33 0.43 26.04
N LYS A 400 -17.59 -0.55 26.58
CA LYS A 400 -16.71 -1.44 25.82
C LYS A 400 -17.50 -2.31 24.85
N ASP A 401 -18.55 -2.99 25.30
CA ASP A 401 -19.42 -3.82 24.45
C ASP A 401 -20.02 -3.01 23.30
N ARG A 402 -20.48 -1.78 23.58
CA ARG A 402 -21.05 -0.89 22.55
C ARG A 402 -20.02 -0.57 21.46
N PHE A 403 -18.77 -0.28 21.83
CA PHE A 403 -17.70 -0.03 20.85
C PHE A 403 -17.35 -1.26 20.02
N GLU A 404 -17.40 -2.43 20.62
CA GLU A 404 -17.18 -3.71 19.93
C GLU A 404 -18.30 -4.02 18.94
N ILE A 405 -19.56 -3.80 19.34
CA ILE A 405 -20.73 -3.94 18.46
C ILE A 405 -20.63 -2.99 17.28
N MET A 406 -20.35 -1.67 17.52
CA MET A 406 -20.19 -0.69 16.44
C MET A 406 -19.08 -1.11 15.47
N GLY A 407 -17.93 -1.56 15.97
CA GLY A 407 -16.82 -2.01 15.14
C GLY A 407 -17.13 -3.22 14.29
N ALA A 408 -17.79 -4.22 14.87
CA ALA A 408 -18.21 -5.42 14.15
C ALA A 408 -19.32 -5.12 13.12
N TRP A 409 -20.26 -4.26 13.46
CA TRP A 409 -21.35 -3.86 12.57
C TRP A 409 -20.84 -3.02 11.39
N GLU A 410 -19.99 -2.01 11.65
CA GLU A 410 -19.32 -1.21 10.62
C GLU A 410 -18.57 -2.12 9.64
N PHE A 411 -17.81 -3.06 10.18
CA PHE A 411 -17.07 -4.02 9.39
C PHE A 411 -17.99 -4.91 8.53
N THR A 412 -19.07 -5.45 9.09
CA THR A 412 -20.00 -6.30 8.34
C THR A 412 -20.77 -5.53 7.28
N LYS A 413 -21.10 -4.25 7.50
CA LYS A 413 -21.70 -3.38 6.47
C LYS A 413 -20.72 -3.06 5.37
N GLU A 414 -19.45 -2.79 5.69
CA GLU A 414 -18.39 -2.55 4.71
C GLU A 414 -18.16 -3.76 3.80
N TYR A 415 -18.17 -4.98 4.34
CA TYR A 415 -17.87 -6.20 3.58
C TYR A 415 -19.09 -6.99 3.10
N ALA A 416 -20.22 -6.91 3.77
CA ALA A 416 -21.44 -7.62 3.38
C ALA A 416 -22.31 -6.86 2.38
N CYS A 417 -22.10 -5.55 2.22
CA CYS A 417 -22.74 -4.77 1.17
C CYS A 417 -22.13 -5.10 -0.19
N THR A 418 -22.50 -6.25 -0.73
CA THR A 418 -22.17 -6.69 -2.09
C THR A 418 -22.70 -5.74 -3.18
N ASN A 419 -23.52 -4.74 -2.85
CA ASN A 419 -24.13 -3.78 -3.76
C ASN A 419 -23.41 -2.44 -3.89
N GLY A 420 -22.16 -2.32 -3.44
CA GLY A 420 -21.19 -1.44 -4.05
C GLY A 420 -21.13 0.03 -3.71
N HIS A 421 -21.71 0.49 -2.66
CA HIS A 421 -21.69 1.92 -2.35
C HIS A 421 -20.86 2.34 -1.13
N TYR A 422 -20.14 1.41 -0.50
CA TYR A 422 -19.26 1.74 0.64
C TYR A 422 -17.78 1.74 0.23
N ARG A 423 -17.20 2.95 0.09
CA ARG A 423 -15.73 3.13 0.12
C ARG A 423 -15.28 3.17 1.59
N SER A 424 -14.26 2.40 1.92
CA SER A 424 -13.51 2.56 3.18
C SER A 424 -13.21 4.04 3.41
N GLY A 425 -13.73 4.60 4.50
CA GLY A 425 -13.58 6.02 4.85
C GLY A 425 -14.73 6.95 4.47
N GLN A 426 -15.77 6.50 3.76
CA GLN A 426 -17.00 7.28 3.64
C GLN A 426 -17.75 7.27 4.98
N ARG A 427 -18.21 8.46 5.42
CA ARG A 427 -19.13 8.56 6.56
C ARG A 427 -20.37 7.73 6.24
N LEU A 428 -20.77 6.86 7.18
CA LEU A 428 -22.07 6.21 7.15
C LEU A 428 -23.12 7.29 6.94
N ASP A 429 -24.02 7.07 5.97
CA ASP A 429 -25.13 7.98 5.74
C ASP A 429 -26.05 7.99 6.98
N GLU A 430 -26.91 9.00 7.06
CA GLU A 430 -27.80 9.17 8.22
C GLU A 430 -28.84 8.05 8.31
N ASP A 431 -29.15 7.38 7.18
CA ASP A 431 -30.06 6.24 7.15
C ASP A 431 -29.41 5.02 7.80
N ALA A 432 -28.17 4.70 7.46
CA ALA A 432 -27.44 3.61 8.11
C ALA A 432 -27.22 3.85 9.60
N LYS A 433 -27.04 5.09 10.05
CA LYS A 433 -26.98 5.42 11.48
C LYS A 433 -28.32 5.24 12.18
N ARG A 434 -29.42 5.59 11.50
CA ARG A 434 -30.79 5.33 12.02
C ARG A 434 -31.07 3.84 12.14
N ASP A 435 -30.71 3.05 11.14
CA ASP A 435 -30.84 1.59 11.15
C ASP A 435 -30.06 0.97 12.31
N PHE A 436 -28.81 1.43 12.53
CA PHE A 436 -28.01 0.98 13.66
C PHE A 436 -28.69 1.29 14.99
N LYS A 437 -29.19 2.52 15.17
CA LYS A 437 -29.88 2.94 16.40
C LYS A 437 -31.18 2.14 16.62
N ALA A 438 -31.94 1.86 15.57
CA ALA A 438 -33.14 1.04 15.63
C ALA A 438 -32.78 -0.41 16.02
N GLU A 439 -31.75 -0.99 15.44
CA GLU A 439 -31.31 -2.35 15.70
C GLU A 439 -30.67 -2.53 17.08
N TRP A 440 -29.85 -1.58 17.55
CA TRP A 440 -29.05 -1.76 18.77
C TRP A 440 -29.49 -0.89 19.96
N GLY A 441 -30.32 0.13 19.74
CA GLY A 441 -30.90 0.97 20.79
C GLY A 441 -29.94 2.04 21.37
N PHE A 442 -28.81 2.31 20.72
CA PHE A 442 -27.89 3.37 21.08
C PHE A 442 -27.27 4.01 19.83
N ASP A 443 -26.75 5.26 20.00
CA ASP A 443 -26.23 6.03 18.88
C ASP A 443 -24.90 5.46 18.35
N TYR A 444 -24.73 5.48 17.02
CA TYR A 444 -23.50 5.09 16.35
C TYR A 444 -22.41 6.17 16.51
N CYS A 445 -21.18 5.74 16.83
CA CYS A 445 -19.98 6.58 16.80
C CYS A 445 -18.98 6.01 15.80
N ASN A 446 -18.36 6.86 15.00
CA ASN A 446 -17.37 6.42 14.03
C ASN A 446 -16.06 5.96 14.70
N LYS A 447 -15.18 5.29 13.92
CA LYS A 447 -13.91 4.73 14.42
C LYS A 447 -13.03 5.77 15.12
N TRP A 448 -12.99 7.00 14.62
CA TRP A 448 -12.18 8.08 15.16
C TRP A 448 -12.73 8.60 16.49
N GLU A 449 -14.05 8.73 16.60
CA GLU A 449 -14.72 9.09 17.85
C GLU A 449 -14.52 8.03 18.92
N ARG A 450 -14.58 6.73 18.54
CA ARG A 450 -14.30 5.62 19.46
C ARG A 450 -12.87 5.62 19.98
N SER A 451 -11.88 5.82 19.08
CA SER A 451 -10.45 5.88 19.46
C SER A 451 -10.18 6.98 20.47
N ARG A 452 -10.72 8.17 20.24
CA ARG A 452 -10.60 9.29 21.19
C ARG A 452 -11.27 9.02 22.52
N ALA A 453 -12.44 8.38 22.50
CA ALA A 453 -13.16 8.05 23.72
C ALA A 453 -12.45 6.98 24.56
N ILE A 454 -11.54 6.20 23.96
CA ILE A 454 -10.68 5.23 24.65
C ILE A 454 -9.46 5.96 25.23
N GLU A 455 -8.80 6.82 24.43
CA GLU A 455 -7.65 7.61 24.86
C GLU A 455 -7.98 8.58 25.99
N ALA A 456 -9.19 9.18 25.98
CA ALA A 456 -9.67 10.08 27.03
C ALA A 456 -9.89 9.39 28.41
N LYS A 457 -9.78 8.07 28.51
CA LYS A 457 -9.86 7.36 29.80
C LYS A 457 -8.53 7.36 30.57
N ASP A 458 -7.41 7.50 29.87
CA ASP A 458 -6.08 7.48 30.51
C ASP A 458 -5.59 8.88 30.95
N ASP A 459 -6.29 9.96 30.54
CA ASP A 459 -5.89 11.31 30.89
C ASP A 459 -7.14 12.14 31.27
N ALA A 460 -7.38 12.28 32.58
CA ALA A 460 -8.43 13.13 33.14
C ALA A 460 -8.25 14.64 32.79
N ARG A 461 -7.29 14.96 31.95
CA ARG A 461 -6.91 16.31 31.52
C ARG A 461 -6.90 16.51 29.99
N VAL A 462 -7.48 15.59 29.20
CA VAL A 462 -7.52 15.82 27.73
C VAL A 462 -8.56 16.89 27.45
N PRO A 463 -8.13 18.03 26.90
CA PRO A 463 -9.05 19.09 26.50
C PRO A 463 -10.05 18.56 25.47
N LYS A 464 -11.30 19.00 25.60
CA LYS A 464 -12.39 18.60 24.72
C LYS A 464 -12.17 19.23 23.33
N ASN A 465 -11.51 18.49 22.43
CA ASN A 465 -11.35 18.94 21.05
C ASN A 465 -12.66 18.73 20.30
N THR A 466 -13.22 19.78 19.75
CA THR A 466 -14.43 19.74 18.94
C THR A 466 -14.07 19.95 17.48
N TYR A 467 -14.51 19.05 16.62
CA TYR A 467 -14.28 19.12 15.18
C TYR A 467 -15.53 19.55 14.45
N TYR A 468 -15.37 20.49 13.57
CA TYR A 468 -16.41 20.95 12.66
C TYR A 468 -15.92 20.81 11.23
N ASN A 469 -16.71 20.11 10.41
CA ASN A 469 -16.53 20.05 8.96
C ASN A 469 -17.81 20.58 8.33
N LEU A 470 -17.70 21.66 7.59
CA LEU A 470 -18.79 22.30 6.88
C LEU A 470 -18.50 22.26 5.38
N GLU A 471 -19.43 21.73 4.62
CA GLU A 471 -19.52 21.91 3.17
C GLU A 471 -20.86 22.56 2.86
N ILE A 472 -20.84 23.73 2.22
CA ILE A 472 -22.04 24.46 1.92
C ILE A 472 -22.44 24.21 0.46
N GLY A 473 -23.52 23.49 0.27
CA GLY A 473 -24.21 23.34 -1.00
C GLY A 473 -25.43 24.25 -1.19
N LYS A 474 -25.66 25.26 -0.33
CA LYS A 474 -26.87 26.09 -0.38
C LYS A 474 -26.56 27.50 -0.90
N SER A 475 -27.47 28.04 -1.71
CA SER A 475 -27.45 29.42 -2.16
C SER A 475 -27.82 30.36 -0.99
N PHE A 476 -27.17 31.52 -0.92
CA PHE A 476 -27.46 32.58 0.04
C PHE A 476 -27.61 33.93 -0.68
N SER A 477 -28.37 34.84 -0.08
CA SER A 477 -28.62 36.15 -0.66
C SER A 477 -27.41 37.05 -0.49
N THR A 478 -27.06 37.77 -1.56
CA THR A 478 -26.01 38.82 -1.57
C THR A 478 -26.56 40.23 -1.45
N GLU A 479 -27.87 40.37 -1.21
CA GLU A 479 -28.55 41.67 -1.10
C GLU A 479 -27.97 42.53 0.04
N GLY A 480 -27.64 43.77 -0.26
CA GLY A 480 -27.10 44.73 0.73
C GLY A 480 -25.57 44.75 0.85
N TYR A 481 -24.83 44.00 0.04
CA TYR A 481 -23.36 44.04 0.05
C TYR A 481 -22.82 44.59 -1.29
N LYS A 482 -21.73 45.40 -1.20
CA LYS A 482 -21.09 46.04 -2.35
C LYS A 482 -20.08 45.15 -3.06
N SER A 483 -19.39 44.31 -2.31
CA SER A 483 -18.39 43.40 -2.88
C SER A 483 -18.41 42.03 -2.20
N VAL A 484 -17.99 41.02 -2.94
CA VAL A 484 -17.83 39.65 -2.44
C VAL A 484 -16.49 39.12 -2.91
N CYS A 485 -15.61 38.77 -1.99
CA CYS A 485 -14.28 38.24 -2.29
C CYS A 485 -14.10 36.82 -1.74
N LYS A 486 -13.62 35.90 -2.57
CA LYS A 486 -13.24 34.58 -2.10
C LYS A 486 -11.86 34.62 -1.43
N ARG A 487 -11.75 34.11 -0.20
CA ARG A 487 -10.54 34.04 0.60
C ARG A 487 -10.31 32.62 1.10
N ARG A 488 -9.05 32.29 1.37
CA ARG A 488 -8.66 31.08 2.06
C ARG A 488 -8.41 31.39 3.53
N ILE A 489 -8.84 30.48 4.39
CA ILE A 489 -8.63 30.59 5.83
C ILE A 489 -7.35 29.81 6.16
N THR A 490 -6.41 30.46 6.85
CA THR A 490 -5.17 29.85 7.35
C THR A 490 -4.96 30.23 8.81
N GLU A 491 -4.41 29.30 9.58
CA GLU A 491 -4.04 29.54 10.98
C GLU A 491 -2.52 29.73 11.06
N ILE A 492 -2.10 30.71 11.84
CA ILE A 492 -0.69 30.97 12.16
C ILE A 492 -0.63 31.34 13.65
N ASP A 493 0.11 30.57 14.43
CA ASP A 493 0.32 30.78 15.87
C ASP A 493 -0.98 30.94 16.69
N GLY A 494 -2.02 30.16 16.36
CA GLY A 494 -3.30 30.17 17.04
C GLY A 494 -4.23 31.31 16.64
N SER A 495 -3.87 32.14 15.67
CA SER A 495 -4.68 33.22 15.11
C SER A 495 -5.09 32.89 13.67
N VAL A 496 -6.29 33.37 13.29
CA VAL A 496 -6.86 33.12 11.96
C VAL A 496 -6.61 34.31 11.04
N PHE A 497 -6.10 33.99 9.86
CA PHE A 497 -5.82 34.91 8.77
C PHE A 497 -6.64 34.56 7.53
N LEU A 498 -7.06 35.62 6.80
CA LEU A 498 -7.64 35.46 5.46
C LEU A 498 -6.57 35.70 4.40
N GLU A 499 -6.29 34.67 3.60
CA GLU A 499 -5.33 34.76 2.50
C GLU A 499 -6.06 35.04 1.19
N SER A 500 -5.64 36.04 0.45
CA SER A 500 -6.15 36.30 -0.90
C SER A 500 -5.77 35.18 -1.85
N THR A 501 -6.75 34.68 -2.60
CA THR A 501 -6.51 33.64 -3.61
C THR A 501 -5.75 34.16 -4.83
N LYS A 502 -5.67 35.50 -5.04
CA LYS A 502 -5.02 36.11 -6.21
C LYS A 502 -3.57 36.51 -5.95
N ASP A 503 -3.31 37.25 -4.87
CA ASP A 503 -2.01 37.87 -4.59
C ASP A 503 -1.29 37.29 -3.37
N LYS A 504 -1.90 36.31 -2.70
CA LYS A 504 -1.41 35.67 -1.47
C LYS A 504 -1.18 36.69 -0.30
N SER A 505 -1.75 37.87 -0.39
CA SER A 505 -1.74 38.81 0.75
C SER A 505 -2.52 38.20 1.92
N LYS A 506 -2.02 38.38 3.13
CA LYS A 506 -2.66 37.91 4.37
C LYS A 506 -3.21 39.08 5.15
N GLU A 507 -4.45 38.92 5.58
CA GLU A 507 -5.16 39.87 6.40
C GLU A 507 -5.56 39.22 7.73
N GLY A 508 -5.21 39.80 8.86
CA GLY A 508 -5.56 39.29 10.18
C GLY A 508 -4.59 39.78 11.28
N PRO A 509 -4.79 39.30 12.53
CA PRO A 509 -5.79 38.32 13.00
C PRO A 509 -7.21 38.92 13.06
N LEU A 510 -8.21 38.18 12.59
CA LEU A 510 -9.57 38.69 12.42
C LEU A 510 -10.57 38.23 13.49
N PHE A 511 -10.41 37.00 13.98
CA PHE A 511 -11.26 36.42 15.01
C PHE A 511 -10.54 35.31 15.78
N ASP A 512 -11.00 35.03 16.99
CA ASP A 512 -10.47 33.99 17.85
C ASP A 512 -11.28 32.67 17.76
N ALA A 513 -10.78 31.63 18.40
CA ALA A 513 -11.40 30.32 18.41
C ALA A 513 -12.74 30.30 19.15
N THR A 514 -12.92 31.20 20.10
CA THR A 514 -14.14 31.30 20.94
C THR A 514 -15.30 31.82 20.12
N LEU A 515 -15.10 32.91 19.39
CA LEU A 515 -16.10 33.49 18.49
C LEU A 515 -16.52 32.53 17.38
N LEU A 516 -15.56 31.81 16.78
CA LEU A 516 -15.87 30.84 15.76
C LEU A 516 -16.66 29.66 16.32
N LYS A 517 -16.27 29.15 17.51
CA LYS A 517 -16.99 28.07 18.18
C LYS A 517 -18.44 28.45 18.46
N GLU A 518 -18.68 29.63 18.98
CA GLU A 518 -20.05 30.14 19.24
C GLU A 518 -20.89 30.27 17.97
N ALA A 519 -20.28 30.72 16.87
CA ALA A 519 -20.96 30.79 15.57
C ALA A 519 -21.31 29.42 15.03
N LEU A 520 -20.39 28.44 15.15
CA LEU A 520 -20.57 27.06 14.72
C LEU A 520 -21.64 26.33 15.55
N ASP A 521 -21.63 26.51 16.86
CA ASP A 521 -22.60 25.88 17.77
C ASP A 521 -24.02 26.47 17.60
N ARG A 522 -24.15 27.80 17.36
CA ARG A 522 -25.44 28.43 17.04
C ARG A 522 -26.07 27.87 15.77
N ASN A 523 -25.28 27.67 14.74
CA ASN A 523 -25.77 27.25 13.42
C ASN A 523 -25.96 25.75 13.29
N LYS A 524 -25.25 24.93 14.11
CA LYS A 524 -25.43 23.47 14.16
C LYS A 524 -26.85 23.05 14.56
N GLN A 525 -27.51 23.89 15.37
CA GLN A 525 -28.91 23.64 15.80
C GLN A 525 -29.94 24.00 14.72
N LYS A 526 -29.62 24.88 13.78
CA LYS A 526 -30.56 25.40 12.78
C LYS A 526 -30.40 24.87 11.36
N GLY A 527 -29.26 24.21 11.06
CA GLY A 527 -28.97 23.72 9.71
C GLY A 527 -28.82 24.81 8.65
N GLU A 528 -28.54 26.04 9.07
CA GLU A 528 -28.37 27.22 8.23
C GLU A 528 -26.90 27.42 7.84
N VAL A 529 -26.65 28.32 6.88
CA VAL A 529 -25.32 28.74 6.45
C VAL A 529 -24.57 29.39 7.63
N VAL A 530 -23.36 28.92 7.92
CA VAL A 530 -22.54 29.48 8.99
C VAL A 530 -21.89 30.77 8.52
N TYR A 531 -22.16 31.86 9.25
CA TYR A 531 -21.53 33.15 9.00
C TYR A 531 -21.02 33.80 10.31
N LEU A 532 -20.04 34.66 10.16
CA LEU A 532 -19.46 35.46 11.24
C LEU A 532 -19.47 36.94 10.83
N ASP A 533 -20.09 37.79 11.64
CA ASP A 533 -20.02 39.23 11.47
C ASP A 533 -18.78 39.76 12.20
N LEU A 534 -17.94 40.47 11.47
CA LEU A 534 -16.74 41.08 12.03
C LEU A 534 -17.06 42.46 12.63
N PRO A 535 -16.26 42.93 13.60
CA PRO A 535 -16.45 44.25 14.23
C PRO A 535 -16.35 45.42 13.24
N ASP A 536 -15.69 45.24 12.11
CA ASP A 536 -15.52 46.22 11.04
C ASP A 536 -16.72 46.28 10.06
N GLY A 537 -17.77 45.51 10.30
CA GLY A 537 -19.00 45.48 9.50
C GLY A 537 -18.96 44.50 8.33
N ARG A 538 -17.86 43.80 8.10
CA ARG A 538 -17.77 42.73 7.10
C ARG A 538 -18.45 41.45 7.61
N ARG A 539 -18.96 40.64 6.69
CA ARG A 539 -19.51 39.32 6.99
C ARG A 539 -18.71 38.24 6.29
N ILE A 540 -18.26 37.25 7.04
CA ILE A 540 -17.59 36.06 6.51
C ILE A 540 -18.61 34.93 6.44
N VAL A 541 -18.79 34.33 5.26
CA VAL A 541 -19.60 33.13 5.02
C VAL A 541 -18.66 32.00 4.70
N PHE A 542 -18.68 30.93 5.49
CA PHE A 542 -17.79 29.81 5.30
C PHE A 542 -18.34 28.90 4.19
N ALA A 543 -17.61 28.76 3.08
CA ALA A 543 -17.95 27.89 1.96
C ALA A 543 -17.50 26.44 2.22
N SER A 544 -16.32 26.26 2.79
CA SER A 544 -15.85 25.01 3.37
C SER A 544 -15.00 25.35 4.60
N LEU A 545 -15.15 24.60 5.66
CA LEU A 545 -14.40 24.81 6.89
C LEU A 545 -14.12 23.48 7.57
N SER A 546 -12.84 23.21 7.78
CA SER A 546 -12.36 22.14 8.66
C SER A 546 -11.61 22.78 9.82
N VAL A 547 -12.13 22.66 11.03
CA VAL A 547 -11.55 23.29 12.21
C VAL A 547 -11.57 22.33 13.39
N GLU A 548 -10.47 22.33 14.13
CA GLU A 548 -10.34 21.67 15.42
C GLU A 548 -10.10 22.73 16.48
N ILE A 549 -11.04 22.83 17.44
CA ILE A 549 -10.99 23.77 18.54
C ILE A 549 -10.73 23.02 19.83
N LYS A 550 -9.70 23.44 20.56
CA LYS A 550 -9.33 22.94 21.88
C LYS A 550 -9.80 23.89 22.96
N GLU A 551 -10.52 23.40 23.94
CA GLU A 551 -10.94 24.16 25.10
C GLU A 551 -9.88 24.05 26.20
N GLU A 552 -9.15 25.12 26.50
CA GLU A 552 -8.08 25.16 27.52
C GLU A 552 -8.62 25.42 28.93
N SER A 553 -9.69 26.21 29.02
CA SER A 553 -10.43 26.48 30.27
C SER A 553 -11.89 26.82 29.93
N PRO A 554 -12.83 26.78 30.88
CA PRO A 554 -14.21 27.18 30.61
C PRO A 554 -14.29 28.59 30.01
N GLY A 555 -14.74 28.71 28.76
CA GLY A 555 -14.85 29.96 28.02
C GLY A 555 -13.58 30.40 27.27
N SER A 556 -12.48 29.69 27.32
CA SER A 556 -11.27 29.96 26.54
C SER A 556 -10.98 28.83 25.55
N CYS A 557 -11.02 29.14 24.27
CA CYS A 557 -10.77 28.20 23.19
C CYS A 557 -9.54 28.59 22.37
N LYS A 558 -8.80 27.60 21.88
CA LYS A 558 -7.66 27.77 20.98
C LYS A 558 -7.82 26.89 19.74
N PHE A 559 -7.38 27.40 18.60
CA PHE A 559 -7.31 26.58 17.39
C PHE A 559 -6.17 25.57 17.53
N ASN A 560 -6.47 24.32 17.22
CA ASN A 560 -5.45 23.30 17.01
C ASN A 560 -5.11 23.25 15.52
N TYR A 561 -6.13 23.45 14.69
CA TYR A 561 -5.94 23.69 13.25
C TYR A 561 -7.21 24.30 12.64
N VAL A 562 -7.03 25.16 11.62
CA VAL A 562 -8.12 25.73 10.81
C VAL A 562 -7.70 25.72 9.35
N PHE A 563 -8.57 25.18 8.51
CA PHE A 563 -8.38 25.22 7.06
C PHE A 563 -9.75 25.31 6.37
N GLY A 564 -9.83 26.15 5.35
CA GLY A 564 -11.08 26.28 4.60
C GLY A 564 -11.07 27.40 3.58
N GLU A 565 -12.23 27.58 2.96
CA GLU A 565 -12.52 28.67 2.03
C GLU A 565 -13.74 29.44 2.52
N CYS A 566 -13.71 30.73 2.38
CA CYS A 566 -14.83 31.60 2.74
C CYS A 566 -15.07 32.66 1.69
N LEU A 567 -16.26 33.25 1.77
CA LEU A 567 -16.65 34.45 1.03
C LEU A 567 -16.72 35.59 2.02
N VAL A 568 -16.01 36.67 1.75
CA VAL A 568 -16.03 37.91 2.54
C VAL A 568 -16.92 38.89 1.84
N PHE A 569 -17.94 39.38 2.56
CA PHE A 569 -18.91 40.33 2.10
C PHE A 569 -18.61 41.70 2.73
N GLU A 570 -18.46 42.72 1.93
CA GLU A 570 -18.23 44.09 2.32
C GLU A 570 -19.50 44.93 2.11
N LYS A 571 -19.94 45.68 3.12
CA LYS A 571 -21.10 46.56 3.04
C LYS A 571 -20.85 47.82 2.24
#